data_81a3fa220068a83ba68eac1c577b9e0c
#
_entry.id   81a3fa220068a83ba68eac1c577b9e0c
#
_cell.length_a   1.000
_cell.length_b   1.000
_cell.length_c   1.000
_cell.angle_alpha   90.00
_cell.angle_beta   90.00
_cell.angle_gamma   90.00
#
_symmetry.space_group_name_H-M   'P 1'
#
loop_
_entity.id
_entity.type
_entity.pdbx_description
1 polymer ?
#
loop_
_entity_poly.entity_id
_entity_poly.type
_entity_poly.pdbx_seq_one_letter_code
_entity_poly.pdbx_strand_id
1 'polypeptide(L)'
;MIPDSVHLLTRSSQMTLCKDEQGRVRRAYYGPRLHQPEDALENAADAPLLYSSLADSVTGLPNASGEYCICVTQADGALSLSLECQGWEVLELDDDREEAVFYGKDPSYPVRVEIHVRSHRESDTFLQWAVVRNEGKEGIRLHRAASAQLGLRAERYFVTSFRGTWGGESLMSEEEVARGHELALVSGTGTRTAQEGSPGFIISLDGPAREDSGEVVLGALAWSGNYRIWFRHS
;
A
#
# COMPACT_ATOMS: atom_id res chain seq x y z
N MET A 1 -19.81 -17.45 -7.57
CA MET A 1 -18.71 -17.21 -8.53
C MET A 1 -17.52 -16.79 -7.68
N ILE A 2 -16.44 -17.58 -7.63
CA ILE A 2 -15.23 -17.18 -6.91
C ILE A 2 -14.72 -15.93 -7.61
N PRO A 3 -14.53 -14.80 -6.91
CA PRO A 3 -13.95 -13.62 -7.53
C PRO A 3 -12.59 -13.99 -8.13
N ASP A 4 -12.30 -13.48 -9.30
CA ASP A 4 -10.95 -13.55 -9.86
C ASP A 4 -9.96 -13.04 -8.83
N SER A 5 -9.07 -13.88 -8.35
CA SER A 5 -8.16 -13.59 -7.24
C SER A 5 -6.74 -14.06 -7.53
N VAL A 6 -5.80 -13.42 -6.85
CA VAL A 6 -4.38 -13.77 -6.88
C VAL A 6 -3.92 -14.03 -5.44
N HIS A 7 -3.23 -15.15 -5.22
CA HIS A 7 -2.67 -15.52 -3.92
C HIS A 7 -1.15 -15.52 -4.02
N LEU A 8 -0.53 -14.46 -3.55
CA LEU A 8 0.92 -14.38 -3.43
C LEU A 8 1.34 -15.00 -2.10
N LEU A 9 2.18 -16.02 -2.17
CA LEU A 9 2.59 -16.80 -1.02
C LEU A 9 4.09 -16.64 -0.78
N THR A 10 4.45 -16.52 0.49
CA THR A 10 5.82 -16.62 0.97
C THR A 10 5.96 -17.87 1.84
N ARG A 11 7.07 -18.03 2.55
CA ARG A 11 7.28 -19.17 3.43
C ARG A 11 6.22 -19.27 4.53
N SER A 12 5.90 -18.16 5.18
CA SER A 12 4.96 -18.14 6.32
C SER A 12 3.82 -17.13 6.18
N SER A 13 3.84 -16.28 5.14
CA SER A 13 2.86 -15.23 4.93
C SER A 13 2.10 -15.39 3.62
N GLN A 14 0.95 -14.75 3.55
CA GLN A 14 0.09 -14.71 2.38
C GLN A 14 -0.46 -13.31 2.16
N MET A 15 -0.50 -12.89 0.90
CA MET A 15 -1.26 -11.73 0.45
C MET A 15 -2.25 -12.17 -0.63
N THR A 16 -3.54 -11.96 -0.39
CA THR A 16 -4.59 -12.27 -1.36
C THR A 16 -5.21 -11.00 -1.90
N LEU A 17 -5.25 -10.90 -3.21
CA LEU A 17 -5.78 -9.78 -3.97
C LEU A 17 -6.96 -10.26 -4.80
N CYS A 18 -8.01 -9.44 -4.93
CA CYS A 18 -9.17 -9.77 -5.75
C CYS A 18 -9.74 -8.52 -6.40
N LYS A 19 -10.53 -8.71 -7.46
CA LYS A 19 -11.28 -7.65 -8.13
C LYS A 19 -12.71 -7.61 -7.58
N ASP A 20 -13.19 -6.41 -7.20
CA ASP A 20 -14.57 -6.22 -6.80
C ASP A 20 -15.51 -6.02 -8.03
N GLU A 21 -16.82 -5.96 -7.77
CA GLU A 21 -17.84 -5.78 -8.80
C GLU A 21 -17.71 -4.46 -9.58
N GLN A 22 -17.05 -3.46 -8.99
CA GLN A 22 -16.78 -2.18 -9.63
C GLN A 22 -15.45 -2.16 -10.39
N GLY A 23 -14.77 -3.29 -10.51
CA GLY A 23 -13.51 -3.43 -11.23
C GLY A 23 -12.29 -2.89 -10.48
N ARG A 24 -12.38 -2.68 -9.16
CA ARG A 24 -11.24 -2.20 -8.34
C ARG A 24 -10.52 -3.36 -7.69
N VAL A 25 -9.23 -3.23 -7.51
CA VAL A 25 -8.43 -4.25 -6.85
C VAL A 25 -8.41 -4.02 -5.34
N ARG A 26 -8.78 -5.06 -4.58
CA ARG A 26 -8.80 -5.07 -3.12
C ARG A 26 -7.75 -6.03 -2.58
N ARG A 27 -7.24 -5.73 -1.39
CA ARG A 27 -6.44 -6.67 -0.62
C ARG A 27 -7.36 -7.41 0.35
N ALA A 28 -7.83 -8.59 -0.09
CA ALA A 28 -8.74 -9.42 0.70
C ALA A 28 -8.07 -9.93 1.97
N TYR A 29 -6.78 -10.24 1.91
CA TYR A 29 -6.03 -10.76 3.05
C TYR A 29 -4.55 -10.32 3.01
N TYR A 30 -3.99 -10.11 4.18
CA TYR A 30 -2.56 -10.03 4.43
C TYR A 30 -2.28 -10.52 5.86
N GLY A 31 -1.48 -11.56 5.99
CA GLY A 31 -1.18 -12.16 7.29
C GLY A 31 -0.47 -13.52 7.18
N PRO A 32 -0.48 -14.33 8.23
CA PRO A 32 0.06 -15.68 8.21
C PRO A 32 -0.55 -16.53 7.09
N ARG A 33 0.23 -17.42 6.53
CA ARG A 33 -0.21 -18.30 5.44
C ARG A 33 -1.36 -19.19 5.91
N LEU A 34 -2.48 -19.14 5.19
CA LEU A 34 -3.64 -19.97 5.45
C LEU A 34 -3.42 -21.40 4.92
N HIS A 35 -4.11 -22.35 5.52
CA HIS A 35 -4.06 -23.75 5.08
C HIS A 35 -4.66 -23.91 3.66
N GLN A 36 -5.76 -23.19 3.41
CA GLN A 36 -6.36 -23.04 2.09
C GLN A 36 -6.32 -21.55 1.73
N PRO A 37 -5.55 -21.15 0.73
CA PRO A 37 -5.40 -19.74 0.36
C PRO A 37 -6.72 -19.05 0.00
N GLU A 38 -7.70 -19.79 -0.50
CA GLU A 38 -9.02 -19.32 -0.93
C GLU A 38 -9.89 -18.86 0.25
N ASP A 39 -9.67 -19.35 1.46
CA ASP A 39 -10.40 -18.92 2.67
C ASP A 39 -10.18 -17.42 2.95
N ALA A 40 -9.11 -16.85 2.39
CA ALA A 40 -8.82 -15.42 2.43
C ALA A 40 -9.89 -14.54 1.79
N LEU A 41 -10.79 -15.11 0.98
CA LEU A 41 -11.81 -14.38 0.22
C LEU A 41 -13.13 -14.18 0.97
N GLU A 42 -13.32 -14.80 2.12
CA GLU A 42 -14.58 -14.73 2.89
C GLU A 42 -15.03 -13.28 3.18
N ASN A 43 -14.10 -12.37 3.40
CA ASN A 43 -14.37 -10.97 3.71
C ASN A 43 -13.88 -9.99 2.62
N ALA A 44 -13.77 -10.46 1.38
CA ALA A 44 -13.21 -9.67 0.28
C ALA A 44 -14.02 -8.41 -0.06
N ALA A 45 -15.35 -8.44 0.12
CA ALA A 45 -16.23 -7.31 -0.20
C ALA A 45 -15.90 -6.04 0.60
N ASP A 46 -15.52 -6.21 1.87
CA ASP A 46 -15.18 -5.11 2.78
C ASP A 46 -13.67 -4.86 2.87
N ALA A 47 -12.88 -5.53 2.06
CA ALA A 47 -11.43 -5.40 2.08
C ALA A 47 -10.97 -4.02 1.60
N PRO A 48 -9.86 -3.48 2.12
CA PRO A 48 -9.31 -2.22 1.67
C PRO A 48 -8.83 -2.30 0.21
N LEU A 49 -8.90 -1.17 -0.49
CA LEU A 49 -8.34 -1.06 -1.84
C LEU A 49 -6.83 -1.28 -1.80
N LEU A 50 -6.30 -1.98 -2.80
CA LEU A 50 -4.86 -2.14 -2.99
C LEU A 50 -4.20 -0.81 -3.39
N TYR A 51 -4.90 -0.03 -4.21
CA TYR A 51 -4.43 1.27 -4.71
C TYR A 51 -5.64 2.13 -5.06
N SER A 52 -5.82 3.25 -4.37
CA SER A 52 -6.97 4.13 -4.53
C SER A 52 -6.65 5.33 -5.43
N SER A 53 -7.64 5.75 -6.21
CA SER A 53 -7.61 6.98 -7.01
C SER A 53 -8.44 8.08 -6.35
N LEU A 54 -8.37 9.30 -6.89
CA LEU A 54 -9.18 10.42 -6.39
C LEU A 54 -10.69 10.11 -6.43
N ALA A 55 -11.17 9.42 -7.45
CA ALA A 55 -12.57 9.04 -7.59
C ALA A 55 -13.05 8.15 -6.44
N ASP A 56 -12.20 7.27 -5.92
CA ASP A 56 -12.54 6.39 -4.81
C ASP A 56 -12.78 7.15 -3.50
N SER A 57 -12.09 8.29 -3.31
CA SER A 57 -12.24 9.11 -2.10
C SER A 57 -13.56 9.89 -2.07
N VAL A 58 -14.17 10.16 -3.22
CA VAL A 58 -15.39 10.95 -3.36
C VAL A 58 -16.66 10.09 -3.25
N THR A 59 -16.56 8.81 -3.54
CA THR A 59 -17.73 7.91 -3.67
C THR A 59 -18.33 7.49 -2.32
N GLY A 60 -17.75 7.89 -1.18
CA GLY A 60 -18.28 7.56 0.15
C GLY A 60 -18.34 6.07 0.44
N LEU A 61 -17.51 5.27 -0.24
CA LEU A 61 -17.47 3.84 -0.06
C LEU A 61 -17.02 3.47 1.36
N PRO A 62 -17.62 2.44 1.96
CA PRO A 62 -17.11 1.87 3.19
C PRO A 62 -15.63 1.54 3.01
N ASN A 63 -14.79 2.00 3.94
CA ASN A 63 -13.33 1.85 3.91
C ASN A 63 -12.58 2.66 2.82
N ALA A 64 -13.23 3.59 2.12
CA ALA A 64 -12.52 4.68 1.47
C ALA A 64 -12.00 5.59 2.59
N SER A 65 -10.73 5.52 2.87
CA SER A 65 -10.07 6.25 3.98
C SER A 65 -10.01 7.77 3.77
N GLY A 66 -10.72 8.32 2.78
CA GLY A 66 -10.60 9.72 2.38
C GLY A 66 -9.22 10.07 1.78
N GLU A 67 -8.31 9.12 1.72
CA GLU A 67 -6.99 9.24 1.13
C GLU A 67 -6.92 8.46 -0.17
N TYR A 68 -6.16 8.98 -1.10
CA TYR A 68 -5.93 8.36 -2.40
C TYR A 68 -4.42 8.25 -2.68
N CYS A 69 -4.04 7.18 -3.38
CA CYS A 69 -2.66 6.94 -3.77
C CYS A 69 -2.24 7.85 -4.91
N ILE A 70 -3.17 8.15 -5.83
CA ILE A 70 -2.86 8.92 -7.04
C ILE A 70 -3.86 10.06 -7.26
N CYS A 71 -3.31 11.23 -7.62
CA CYS A 71 -4.07 12.42 -7.98
C CYS A 71 -3.40 13.11 -9.17
N VAL A 72 -4.18 13.42 -10.19
CA VAL A 72 -3.72 13.96 -11.46
C VAL A 72 -4.59 15.15 -11.88
N THR A 73 -3.97 16.24 -12.35
CA THR A 73 -4.65 17.20 -13.21
C THR A 73 -4.41 16.79 -14.65
N GLN A 74 -5.49 16.58 -15.38
CA GLN A 74 -5.51 16.20 -16.79
C GLN A 74 -5.10 17.36 -17.70
N ALA A 75 -4.86 17.12 -18.97
CA ALA A 75 -4.43 18.11 -19.93
C ALA A 75 -5.47 19.24 -20.13
N ASP A 76 -6.74 18.96 -19.98
CA ASP A 76 -7.84 19.91 -20.04
C ASP A 76 -8.05 20.74 -18.75
N GLY A 77 -7.23 20.50 -17.72
CA GLY A 77 -7.30 21.14 -16.41
C GLY A 77 -8.23 20.42 -15.41
N ALA A 78 -8.90 19.34 -15.79
CA ALA A 78 -9.74 18.58 -14.87
C ALA A 78 -8.89 17.85 -13.80
N LEU A 79 -9.26 18.00 -12.54
CA LEU A 79 -8.72 17.22 -11.43
C LEU A 79 -9.54 15.93 -11.31
N SER A 80 -9.20 14.93 -12.10
CA SER A 80 -9.97 13.68 -12.19
C SER A 80 -9.07 12.50 -12.51
N LEU A 81 -9.28 11.40 -11.83
CA LEU A 81 -8.74 10.09 -12.15
C LEU A 81 -9.62 9.02 -11.52
N SER A 82 -10.11 8.09 -12.33
CA SER A 82 -10.77 6.87 -11.90
C SER A 82 -9.99 5.69 -12.47
N LEU A 83 -9.70 4.68 -11.66
CA LEU A 83 -8.94 3.52 -12.12
C LEU A 83 -9.84 2.29 -12.14
N GLU A 84 -10.04 1.75 -13.35
CA GLU A 84 -10.70 0.48 -13.56
C GLU A 84 -9.66 -0.58 -13.93
N CYS A 85 -9.66 -1.69 -13.22
CA CYS A 85 -8.77 -2.81 -13.52
C CYS A 85 -9.19 -3.49 -14.82
N GLN A 86 -8.33 -3.41 -15.81
CA GLN A 86 -8.53 -4.03 -17.14
C GLN A 86 -8.11 -5.51 -17.15
N GLY A 87 -7.35 -5.94 -16.15
CA GLY A 87 -6.84 -7.29 -16.00
C GLY A 87 -5.57 -7.31 -15.18
N TRP A 88 -5.03 -8.49 -15.00
CA TRP A 88 -3.74 -8.70 -14.36
C TRP A 88 -3.02 -9.91 -14.94
N GLU A 89 -1.75 -10.00 -14.65
CA GLU A 89 -0.92 -11.17 -14.90
C GLU A 89 -0.14 -11.55 -13.65
N VAL A 90 0.21 -12.83 -13.55
CA VAL A 90 1.07 -13.36 -12.51
C VAL A 90 2.29 -13.95 -13.17
N LEU A 91 3.48 -13.51 -12.75
CA LEU A 91 4.76 -13.85 -13.33
C LEU A 91 5.60 -14.60 -12.29
N GLU A 92 5.94 -15.84 -12.55
CA GLU A 92 7.04 -16.51 -11.83
C GLU A 92 8.36 -15.98 -12.37
N LEU A 93 9.07 -15.19 -11.56
CA LEU A 93 10.33 -14.60 -11.96
C LEU A 93 11.49 -15.59 -11.76
N ASP A 94 11.43 -16.36 -10.69
CA ASP A 94 12.36 -17.44 -10.32
C ASP A 94 11.76 -18.26 -9.15
N ASP A 95 12.55 -19.16 -8.57
CA ASP A 95 12.12 -20.05 -7.48
C ASP A 95 11.73 -19.27 -6.20
N ASP A 96 12.29 -18.08 -5.99
CA ASP A 96 12.04 -17.22 -4.82
C ASP A 96 10.93 -16.19 -5.05
N ARG A 97 10.76 -15.69 -6.28
CA ARG A 97 9.97 -14.49 -6.55
C ARG A 97 8.81 -14.74 -7.49
N GLU A 98 7.65 -14.30 -7.08
CA GLU A 98 6.43 -14.24 -7.89
C GLU A 98 5.87 -12.81 -7.85
N GLU A 99 5.36 -12.33 -8.98
CA GLU A 99 4.86 -10.96 -9.13
C GLU A 99 3.49 -10.94 -9.75
N ALA A 100 2.54 -10.25 -9.12
CA ALA A 100 1.26 -9.89 -9.71
C ALA A 100 1.32 -8.44 -10.22
N VAL A 101 0.89 -8.22 -11.46
CA VAL A 101 0.80 -6.90 -12.08
C VAL A 101 -0.65 -6.63 -12.44
N PHE A 102 -1.24 -5.60 -11.85
CA PHE A 102 -2.60 -5.14 -12.12
C PHE A 102 -2.56 -3.92 -13.03
N TYR A 103 -3.35 -3.96 -14.09
CA TYR A 103 -3.43 -2.89 -15.09
C TYR A 103 -4.67 -2.05 -14.86
N GLY A 104 -4.51 -0.88 -14.24
CA GLY A 104 -5.57 0.12 -14.08
C GLY A 104 -5.54 1.13 -15.24
N LYS A 105 -6.72 1.52 -15.73
CA LYS A 105 -6.87 2.54 -16.76
C LYS A 105 -8.03 3.47 -16.40
N ASP A 106 -7.86 4.77 -16.68
CA ASP A 106 -8.96 5.71 -16.63
C ASP A 106 -9.84 5.55 -17.87
N PRO A 107 -11.18 5.40 -17.73
CA PRO A 107 -12.07 5.23 -18.88
C PRO A 107 -12.20 6.49 -19.75
N SER A 108 -11.93 7.68 -19.21
CA SER A 108 -12.13 8.97 -19.87
C SER A 108 -10.84 9.65 -20.30
N TYR A 109 -9.72 9.34 -19.62
CA TYR A 109 -8.43 9.98 -19.86
C TYR A 109 -7.34 8.98 -20.21
N PRO A 110 -6.32 9.39 -20.99
CA PRO A 110 -5.25 8.50 -21.43
C PRO A 110 -4.20 8.29 -20.32
N VAL A 111 -4.67 7.91 -19.13
CA VAL A 111 -3.81 7.60 -17.98
C VAL A 111 -3.94 6.14 -17.62
N ARG A 112 -2.81 5.47 -17.50
CA ARG A 112 -2.68 4.08 -17.08
C ARG A 112 -1.81 3.97 -15.85
N VAL A 113 -2.17 3.08 -14.94
CA VAL A 113 -1.38 2.77 -13.75
C VAL A 113 -1.16 1.26 -13.68
N GLU A 114 0.08 0.84 -13.60
CA GLU A 114 0.45 -0.53 -13.32
C GLU A 114 0.77 -0.65 -11.83
N ILE A 115 0.10 -1.56 -11.13
CA ILE A 115 0.32 -1.81 -9.71
C ILE A 115 0.99 -3.16 -9.60
N HIS A 116 2.21 -3.17 -9.10
CA HIS A 116 3.03 -4.35 -8.95
C HIS A 116 3.05 -4.78 -7.49
N VAL A 117 2.86 -6.07 -7.25
CA VAL A 117 3.02 -6.70 -5.95
C VAL A 117 3.87 -7.95 -6.14
N ARG A 118 5.04 -7.98 -5.52
CA ARG A 118 5.97 -9.10 -5.61
C ARG A 118 6.15 -9.76 -4.26
N SER A 119 6.04 -11.07 -4.22
CA SER A 119 6.43 -11.88 -3.07
C SER A 119 7.89 -12.31 -3.19
N HIS A 120 8.57 -12.36 -2.06
CA HIS A 120 9.89 -12.96 -1.88
C HIS A 120 9.75 -14.09 -0.86
N ARG A 121 9.81 -15.34 -1.33
CA ARG A 121 9.47 -16.53 -0.53
C ARG A 121 10.44 -16.75 0.61
N GLU A 122 11.75 -16.62 0.35
CA GLU A 122 12.79 -16.88 1.35
C GLU A 122 12.83 -15.81 2.46
N SER A 123 12.73 -14.55 2.09
CA SER A 123 12.77 -13.43 3.04
C SER A 123 11.42 -13.13 3.69
N ASP A 124 10.35 -13.82 3.28
CA ASP A 124 8.99 -13.67 3.80
C ASP A 124 8.48 -12.22 3.69
N THR A 125 8.74 -11.58 2.55
CA THR A 125 8.42 -10.16 2.31
C THR A 125 7.59 -9.96 1.05
N PHE A 126 6.83 -8.84 1.04
CA PHE A 126 6.12 -8.35 -0.13
C PHE A 126 6.63 -6.97 -0.50
N LEU A 127 6.89 -6.76 -1.78
CA LEU A 127 7.28 -5.48 -2.34
C LEU A 127 6.12 -4.95 -3.19
N GLN A 128 5.74 -3.68 -2.99
CA GLN A 128 4.69 -3.03 -3.79
C GLN A 128 5.23 -1.73 -4.39
N TRP A 129 4.90 -1.47 -5.66
CA TRP A 129 5.14 -0.18 -6.33
C TRP A 129 4.11 0.06 -7.42
N ALA A 130 4.06 1.30 -7.91
CA ALA A 130 3.20 1.68 -9.01
C ALA A 130 3.97 2.37 -10.13
N VAL A 131 3.54 2.15 -11.38
CA VAL A 131 4.05 2.83 -12.58
C VAL A 131 2.91 3.61 -13.20
N VAL A 132 3.05 4.93 -13.30
CA VAL A 132 2.07 5.82 -13.92
C VAL A 132 2.50 6.16 -15.33
N ARG A 133 1.62 5.92 -16.30
CA ARG A 133 1.85 6.22 -17.72
C ARG A 133 0.83 7.21 -18.23
N ASN A 134 1.32 8.27 -18.86
CA ASN A 134 0.49 9.15 -19.68
C ASN A 134 0.57 8.66 -21.13
N GLU A 135 -0.50 8.07 -21.63
CA GLU A 135 -0.62 7.57 -23.01
C GLU A 135 -1.10 8.68 -23.97
N GLY A 136 -1.38 9.89 -23.46
CA GLY A 136 -1.78 11.04 -24.24
C GLY A 136 -0.59 11.80 -24.84
N LYS A 137 -0.90 12.74 -25.74
CA LYS A 137 0.11 13.60 -26.39
C LYS A 137 0.43 14.84 -25.55
N GLU A 138 -0.49 15.25 -24.69
CA GLU A 138 -0.38 16.43 -23.86
C GLU A 138 0.09 16.08 -22.46
N GLY A 139 0.75 17.02 -21.78
CA GLY A 139 1.26 16.82 -20.44
C GLY A 139 0.13 16.77 -19.40
N ILE A 140 0.29 15.93 -18.40
CA ILE A 140 -0.53 15.89 -17.19
C ILE A 140 0.29 16.37 -16.00
N ARG A 141 -0.37 16.81 -14.93
CA ARG A 141 0.32 17.17 -13.68
C ARG A 141 0.01 16.13 -12.60
N LEU A 142 1.03 15.41 -12.18
CA LEU A 142 0.95 14.45 -11.10
C LEU A 142 1.13 15.17 -9.76
N HIS A 143 0.09 15.24 -8.92
CA HIS A 143 0.13 15.87 -7.59
C HIS A 143 0.51 14.88 -6.51
N ARG A 144 0.07 13.63 -6.66
CA ARG A 144 0.38 12.54 -5.74
C ARG A 144 0.54 11.25 -6.54
N ALA A 145 1.56 10.48 -6.21
CA ALA A 145 1.73 9.10 -6.61
C ALA A 145 2.39 8.36 -5.44
N ALA A 146 1.60 7.70 -4.62
CA ALA A 146 2.12 6.84 -3.57
C ALA A 146 2.67 5.55 -4.20
N SER A 147 3.74 4.99 -3.62
CA SER A 147 4.28 3.70 -4.04
C SER A 147 3.33 2.57 -3.66
N ALA A 148 2.72 2.67 -2.47
CA ALA A 148 1.88 1.62 -1.91
C ALA A 148 0.82 2.20 -0.97
N GLN A 149 -0.21 1.40 -0.73
CA GLN A 149 -1.21 1.60 0.32
C GLN A 149 -1.40 0.27 1.05
N LEU A 150 -1.37 0.30 2.38
CA LEU A 150 -1.62 -0.85 3.22
C LEU A 150 -2.77 -0.55 4.18
N GLY A 151 -3.93 -1.18 3.98
CA GLY A 151 -5.02 -1.16 4.94
C GLY A 151 -4.88 -2.35 5.90
N LEU A 152 -4.87 -2.06 7.19
CA LEU A 152 -4.83 -3.05 8.26
C LEU A 152 -6.12 -2.95 9.09
N ARG A 153 -6.53 -4.03 9.74
CA ARG A 153 -7.71 -4.07 10.60
C ARG A 153 -7.28 -4.39 12.03
N ALA A 154 -7.50 -3.45 12.93
CA ALA A 154 -7.29 -3.57 14.36
C ALA A 154 -8.14 -2.51 15.08
N GLU A 155 -8.30 -2.62 16.38
CA GLU A 155 -8.97 -1.60 17.18
C GLU A 155 -8.03 -0.44 17.54
N ARG A 156 -6.73 -0.72 17.69
CA ARG A 156 -5.70 0.26 18.03
C ARG A 156 -4.45 0.03 17.19
N TYR A 157 -3.76 1.12 16.90
CA TYR A 157 -2.53 1.09 16.10
C TYR A 157 -1.43 1.87 16.78
N PHE A 158 -0.25 1.28 16.88
CA PHE A 158 0.95 1.92 17.40
C PHE A 158 2.03 1.90 16.32
N VAL A 159 2.65 3.04 16.08
CA VAL A 159 3.73 3.16 15.09
C VAL A 159 5.04 3.37 15.80
N THR A 160 5.95 2.43 15.64
CA THR A 160 7.34 2.59 16.04
C THR A 160 8.14 3.14 14.87
N SER A 161 8.82 4.24 15.07
CA SER A 161 9.68 4.91 14.12
C SER A 161 11.06 5.17 14.68
N PHE A 162 12.03 5.42 13.80
CA PHE A 162 13.42 5.63 14.16
C PHE A 162 13.87 6.99 13.65
N ARG A 163 14.32 7.84 14.56
CA ARG A 163 14.80 9.19 14.24
C ARG A 163 16.16 9.40 14.90
N GLY A 164 16.86 10.43 14.51
CA GLY A 164 18.09 10.76 15.15
C GLY A 164 18.83 11.93 14.50
N THR A 165 20.00 12.20 15.06
CA THR A 165 20.95 13.18 14.55
C THR A 165 22.32 12.52 14.46
N TRP A 166 23.27 13.20 13.87
CA TRP A 166 24.65 12.70 13.83
C TRP A 166 25.18 12.44 15.24
N GLY A 167 25.65 11.25 15.51
CA GLY A 167 26.11 10.81 16.83
C GLY A 167 24.99 10.36 17.78
N GLY A 168 23.73 10.32 17.33
CA GLY A 168 22.55 9.87 18.08
C GLY A 168 21.50 9.31 17.13
N GLU A 169 21.92 8.43 16.23
CA GLU A 169 21.08 7.81 15.20
C GLU A 169 20.14 6.75 15.79
N SER A 170 19.05 6.51 15.10
CA SER A 170 18.10 5.40 15.36
C SER A 170 17.45 5.43 16.73
N LEU A 171 17.17 6.61 17.27
CA LEU A 171 16.36 6.74 18.48
C LEU A 171 14.94 6.28 18.18
N MET A 172 14.50 5.26 18.92
CA MET A 172 13.19 4.66 18.78
C MET A 172 12.11 5.53 19.44
N SER A 173 11.02 5.78 18.73
CA SER A 173 9.81 6.40 19.24
C SER A 173 8.62 5.51 18.89
N GLU A 174 7.71 5.31 19.84
CA GLU A 174 6.44 4.62 19.64
C GLU A 174 5.29 5.56 19.96
N GLU A 175 4.34 5.67 19.03
CA GLU A 175 3.21 6.58 19.12
C GLU A 175 1.92 5.87 18.75
N GLU A 176 0.85 6.05 19.54
CA GLU A 176 -0.49 5.58 19.16
C GLU A 176 -1.10 6.50 18.12
N VAL A 177 -1.61 5.92 17.04
CA VAL A 177 -2.41 6.63 16.04
C VAL A 177 -3.87 6.54 16.48
N ALA A 178 -4.32 7.54 17.23
CA ALA A 178 -5.69 7.59 17.71
C ALA A 178 -6.70 7.74 16.55
N ARG A 179 -7.94 7.27 16.77
CA ARG A 179 -9.00 7.37 15.75
C ARG A 179 -9.23 8.82 15.30
N GLY A 180 -9.29 9.05 13.99
CA GLY A 180 -9.42 10.36 13.37
C GLY A 180 -8.11 11.17 13.33
N HIS A 181 -7.00 10.61 13.79
CA HIS A 181 -5.70 11.25 13.75
C HIS A 181 -4.80 10.67 12.64
N GLU A 182 -3.80 11.46 12.28
CA GLU A 182 -2.77 11.11 11.32
C GLU A 182 -1.39 11.29 11.96
N LEU A 183 -0.53 10.31 11.77
CA LEU A 183 0.90 10.39 12.02
C LEU A 183 1.64 10.36 10.69
N ALA A 184 2.64 11.23 10.50
CA ALA A 184 3.45 11.25 9.29
C ALA A 184 4.93 11.13 9.60
N LEU A 185 5.60 10.20 8.93
CA LEU A 185 7.05 10.14 8.85
C LEU A 185 7.50 10.89 7.60
N VAL A 186 8.32 11.92 7.79
CA VAL A 186 8.76 12.81 6.71
C VAL A 186 10.26 12.94 6.74
N SER A 187 10.90 12.85 5.58
CA SER A 187 12.28 13.28 5.38
C SER A 187 12.36 14.29 4.24
N GLY A 188 12.99 15.43 4.49
CA GLY A 188 13.23 16.51 3.53
C GLY A 188 14.69 16.69 3.15
N THR A 189 15.59 15.86 3.67
CA THR A 189 17.05 16.01 3.51
C THR A 189 17.67 15.12 2.44
N GLY A 190 16.87 14.49 1.61
CA GLY A 190 17.34 13.62 0.54
C GLY A 190 18.05 12.37 1.08
N THR A 191 19.31 12.19 0.72
CA THR A 191 20.10 10.99 1.10
C THR A 191 20.41 10.84 2.59
N ARG A 192 20.05 11.82 3.41
CA ARG A 192 20.33 11.80 4.87
C ARG A 192 19.13 11.31 5.70
N THR A 193 18.37 10.37 5.17
CA THR A 193 17.17 9.83 5.82
C THR A 193 17.44 9.28 7.22
N ALA A 194 18.63 8.71 7.47
CA ALA A 194 19.00 8.17 8.77
C ALA A 194 19.20 9.24 9.86
N GLN A 195 19.43 10.51 9.49
CA GLN A 195 19.60 11.61 10.44
C GLN A 195 18.28 12.26 10.85
N GLU A 196 17.32 12.40 9.94
CA GLU A 196 16.01 12.99 10.24
C GLU A 196 14.94 11.94 10.50
N GLY A 197 15.04 10.78 9.86
CA GLY A 197 14.12 9.67 10.01
C GLY A 197 14.53 8.50 9.15
N SER A 198 14.33 7.30 9.65
CA SER A 198 14.45 6.07 8.88
C SER A 198 13.19 5.87 8.05
N PRO A 199 13.31 5.38 6.81
CA PRO A 199 12.13 4.96 6.04
C PRO A 199 11.50 3.66 6.56
N GLY A 200 12.13 3.02 7.55
CA GLY A 200 11.62 1.83 8.24
C GLY A 200 10.68 2.19 9.38
N PHE A 201 9.64 1.37 9.56
CA PHE A 201 8.68 1.51 10.65
C PHE A 201 8.13 0.14 11.06
N ILE A 202 7.55 0.09 12.26
CA ILE A 202 6.80 -1.07 12.75
C ILE A 202 5.41 -0.57 13.13
N ILE A 203 4.36 -1.28 12.71
CA ILE A 203 2.99 -1.08 13.15
C ILE A 203 2.64 -2.22 14.08
N SER A 204 2.31 -1.91 15.35
CA SER A 204 1.79 -2.87 16.31
C SER A 204 0.27 -2.76 16.36
N LEU A 205 -0.42 -3.92 16.34
CA LEU A 205 -1.87 -4.02 16.28
C LEU A 205 -2.43 -4.34 17.68
N ASP A 206 -3.48 -3.63 18.08
CA ASP A 206 -4.25 -3.79 19.32
C ASP A 206 -3.49 -3.53 20.63
N GLY A 207 -2.21 -3.25 20.55
CA GLY A 207 -1.34 -2.90 21.67
C GLY A 207 0.11 -2.78 21.26
N PRO A 208 0.95 -2.11 22.06
CA PRO A 208 2.40 -2.10 21.85
C PRO A 208 2.97 -3.52 21.85
N ALA A 209 3.74 -3.87 20.84
CA ALA A 209 4.43 -5.15 20.81
C ALA A 209 5.50 -5.26 21.90
N ARG A 210 5.71 -6.48 22.38
CA ARG A 210 6.72 -6.84 23.37
C ARG A 210 7.62 -7.94 22.82
N GLU A 211 8.69 -8.27 23.52
CA GLU A 211 9.63 -9.31 23.09
C GLU A 211 8.96 -10.68 22.90
N ASP A 212 7.91 -10.98 23.66
CA ASP A 212 7.26 -12.27 23.74
C ASP A 212 5.81 -12.28 23.23
N SER A 213 5.25 -11.13 22.86
CA SER A 213 3.84 -11.01 22.49
C SER A 213 3.54 -9.79 21.63
N GLY A 214 2.46 -9.89 20.87
CA GLY A 214 1.94 -8.85 19.97
C GLY A 214 1.99 -9.26 18.52
N GLU A 215 1.19 -8.58 17.72
CA GLU A 215 1.18 -8.70 16.26
C GLU A 215 1.76 -7.43 15.65
N VAL A 216 2.71 -7.59 14.73
CA VAL A 216 3.39 -6.47 14.10
C VAL A 216 3.46 -6.60 12.59
N VAL A 217 3.42 -5.47 11.92
CA VAL A 217 3.75 -5.34 10.50
C VAL A 217 4.98 -4.46 10.37
N LEU A 218 6.06 -5.03 9.87
CA LEU A 218 7.28 -4.31 9.54
C LEU A 218 7.17 -3.76 8.12
N GLY A 219 7.46 -2.47 7.95
CA GLY A 219 7.48 -1.83 6.65
C GLY A 219 8.71 -0.95 6.45
N ALA A 220 9.12 -0.80 5.21
CA ALA A 220 10.16 0.14 4.82
C ALA A 220 9.94 0.66 3.41
N LEU A 221 10.23 1.95 3.19
CA LEU A 221 10.26 2.52 1.85
C LEU A 221 11.67 2.34 1.25
N ALA A 222 11.76 1.61 0.15
CA ALA A 222 13.02 1.38 -0.57
C ALA A 222 13.39 2.59 -1.44
N TRP A 223 13.58 3.75 -0.79
CA TRP A 223 13.91 5.02 -1.41
C TRP A 223 14.84 5.84 -0.52
N SER A 224 15.87 6.43 -1.09
CA SER A 224 16.88 7.22 -0.36
C SER A 224 16.69 8.75 -0.49
N GLY A 225 15.72 9.20 -1.27
CA GLY A 225 15.37 10.61 -1.45
C GLY A 225 14.35 11.10 -0.42
N ASN A 226 13.75 12.26 -0.69
CA ASN A 226 12.67 12.81 0.13
C ASN A 226 11.45 11.88 0.09
N TYR A 227 10.81 11.70 1.24
CA TYR A 227 9.64 10.85 1.33
C TYR A 227 8.64 11.34 2.36
N ARG A 228 7.45 10.80 2.29
CA ARG A 228 6.41 10.90 3.32
C ARG A 228 5.66 9.57 3.41
N ILE A 229 5.50 9.07 4.63
CA ILE A 229 4.70 7.90 4.96
C ILE A 229 3.62 8.39 5.93
N TRP A 230 2.34 8.10 5.62
CA TRP A 230 1.21 8.46 6.47
C TRP A 230 0.62 7.23 7.13
N PHE A 231 0.28 7.36 8.40
CA PHE A 231 -0.49 6.40 9.16
C PHE A 231 -1.77 7.10 9.61
N ARG A 232 -2.90 6.54 9.28
CA ARG A 232 -4.20 7.11 9.61
C ARG A 232 -5.09 6.02 10.20
N HIS A 233 -5.78 6.35 11.30
CA HIS A 233 -6.81 5.53 11.91
C HIS A 233 -8.17 6.19 11.64
N SER A 234 -9.01 5.57 10.81
CA SER A 234 -10.34 6.04 10.40
C SER A 234 -11.47 5.39 11.19
#